data_0b4da2b7b4efc5561d22f18522992fb4
#
_entry.id   0b4da2b7b4efc5561d22f18522992fb4
#
_cell.length_a   1.000
_cell.length_b   1.000
_cell.length_c   1.000
_cell.angle_alpha   90.00
_cell.angle_beta   90.00
_cell.angle_gamma   90.00
#
_symmetry.space_group_name_H-M   'P 1'
#
loop_
_entity.id
_entity.type
_entity.pdbx_description
1 polymer ?
#
loop_
_entity_poly.entity_id
_entity_poly.type
_entity_poly.pdbx_seq_one_letter_code
_entity_poly.pdbx_strand_id
1 'polypeptide(L)'
;MKKRRTKSVPHEKGLLEDLKDPEFVVHFLSSAIEGLPAEEASDILVDGIALVAKAQGMTRVAERSGIMRESLYRALKKRGNPTLSTLHGVLEGIGIEMSFRVKKRAR
;
A
#
# COMPACT_ATOMS: atom_id res chain seq x y z
N MET A 1 3.66 1.87 -24.25
CA MET A 1 3.84 1.72 -23.79
C MET A 1 4.17 1.19 -23.34
N LYS A 2 4.20 0.75 -23.34
CA LYS A 2 4.61 0.21 -22.92
C LYS A 2 4.33 -0.63 -22.59
N LYS A 3 3.96 -1.42 -22.66
CA LYS A 3 3.77 -2.27 -22.28
C LYS A 3 4.30 -2.85 -21.69
N ARG A 4 4.62 -2.87 -21.76
CA ARG A 4 5.41 -3.27 -21.19
C ARG A 4 5.28 -4.13 -20.14
N ARG A 5 5.31 -3.86 -19.23
CA ARG A 5 5.23 -4.59 -18.19
C ARG A 5 4.01 -5.21 -18.04
N THR A 6 3.14 -4.92 -18.72
CA THR A 6 1.98 -5.40 -18.52
C THR A 6 1.90 -6.80 -18.73
N LYS A 7 2.40 -7.38 -19.60
CA LYS A 7 2.22 -8.56 -19.85
C LYS A 7 2.82 -9.43 -19.10
N SER A 8 3.68 -9.47 -19.06
CA SER A 8 4.29 -10.45 -18.49
C SER A 8 4.21 -10.36 -17.12
N VAL A 9 4.48 -11.28 -16.51
CA VAL A 9 4.66 -11.23 -15.19
C VAL A 9 5.58 -10.18 -14.90
N PRO A 10 5.21 -9.28 -14.13
CA PRO A 10 6.09 -8.22 -13.83
C PRO A 10 7.24 -8.78 -13.12
N HIS A 11 8.36 -8.35 -13.47
CA HIS A 11 9.52 -8.68 -12.76
C HIS A 11 9.44 -8.01 -11.47
N GLU A 12 9.83 -8.70 -10.45
CA GLU A 12 9.87 -8.13 -9.15
C GLU A 12 10.59 -6.82 -9.15
N LYS A 13 11.68 -6.75 -9.89
CA LYS A 13 12.44 -5.54 -9.97
C LYS A 13 11.65 -4.38 -10.52
N GLY A 14 10.90 -4.62 -11.57
CA GLY A 14 10.09 -3.58 -12.15
C GLY A 14 9.01 -3.12 -11.23
N LEU A 15 8.36 -4.04 -10.56
CA LEU A 15 7.29 -3.70 -9.64
C LEU A 15 7.83 -2.88 -8.48
N LEU A 16 8.95 -3.28 -7.90
CA LEU A 16 9.51 -2.54 -6.78
C LEU A 16 9.86 -1.12 -7.18
N GLU A 17 10.35 -0.96 -8.40
CA GLU A 17 10.69 0.38 -8.87
C GLU A 17 9.42 1.22 -9.02
N ASP A 18 8.37 0.63 -9.58
CA ASP A 18 7.10 1.34 -9.76
C ASP A 18 6.49 1.75 -8.44
N LEU A 19 6.67 0.95 -7.41
CA LEU A 19 6.07 1.24 -6.12
C LEU A 19 6.72 2.40 -5.39
N LYS A 20 7.75 2.98 -5.97
CA LYS A 20 8.33 4.19 -5.43
C LYS A 20 7.58 5.43 -5.90
N ASP A 21 6.73 5.27 -6.90
CA ASP A 21 5.96 6.36 -7.47
C ASP A 21 4.58 6.41 -6.80
N PRO A 22 4.27 7.48 -6.07
CA PRO A 22 2.99 7.54 -5.35
C PRO A 22 1.77 7.37 -6.24
N GLU A 23 1.84 7.86 -7.47
CA GLU A 23 0.70 7.70 -8.37
C GLU A 23 0.47 6.25 -8.71
N PHE A 24 1.55 5.50 -8.92
CA PHE A 24 1.41 4.09 -9.19
C PHE A 24 0.87 3.39 -7.93
N VAL A 25 1.32 3.80 -6.76
CA VAL A 25 0.90 3.20 -5.51
C VAL A 25 -0.61 3.32 -5.33
N VAL A 26 -1.17 4.48 -5.64
CA VAL A 26 -2.61 4.68 -5.51
C VAL A 26 -3.36 3.69 -6.37
N HIS A 27 -2.96 3.54 -7.63
CA HIS A 27 -3.62 2.58 -8.51
C HIS A 27 -3.41 1.14 -8.04
N PHE A 28 -2.20 0.85 -7.60
CA PHE A 28 -1.88 -0.49 -7.14
C PHE A 28 -2.77 -0.91 -5.97
N LEU A 29 -2.85 -0.04 -4.96
CA LEU A 29 -3.64 -0.37 -3.78
C LEU A 29 -5.13 -0.36 -4.06
N SER A 30 -5.59 0.62 -4.83
CA SER A 30 -7.01 0.71 -5.15
C SER A 30 -7.48 -0.51 -5.93
N SER A 31 -6.69 -0.92 -6.92
CA SER A 31 -7.06 -2.06 -7.73
C SER A 31 -7.04 -3.35 -6.92
N ALA A 32 -6.10 -3.44 -6.00
CA ALA A 32 -5.94 -4.66 -5.23
C ALA A 32 -7.16 -4.96 -4.36
N ILE A 33 -7.82 -3.92 -3.87
CA ILE A 33 -8.93 -4.15 -2.94
C ILE A 33 -10.30 -3.93 -3.57
N GLU A 34 -10.33 -3.53 -4.82
CA GLU A 34 -11.59 -3.20 -5.46
C GLU A 34 -12.52 -4.41 -5.51
N GLY A 35 -13.74 -4.24 -5.05
CA GLY A 35 -14.72 -5.30 -5.13
C GLY A 35 -14.61 -6.39 -4.08
N LEU A 36 -13.64 -6.31 -3.19
CA LEU A 36 -13.46 -7.35 -2.19
C LEU A 36 -14.29 -7.09 -0.94
N PRO A 37 -14.73 -8.15 -0.27
CA PRO A 37 -15.36 -7.97 1.04
C PRO A 37 -14.38 -7.32 2.01
N ALA A 38 -14.91 -6.66 3.02
CA ALA A 38 -14.10 -5.87 3.93
C ALA A 38 -12.93 -6.65 4.54
N GLU A 39 -13.20 -7.86 4.97
CA GLU A 39 -12.14 -8.63 5.61
C GLU A 39 -11.00 -8.93 4.67
N GLU A 40 -11.34 -9.37 3.47
CA GLU A 40 -10.30 -9.67 2.49
C GLU A 40 -9.57 -8.41 2.08
N ALA A 41 -10.33 -7.34 1.90
CA ALA A 41 -9.72 -6.08 1.50
C ALA A 41 -8.71 -5.59 2.52
N SER A 42 -9.03 -5.77 3.80
CA SER A 42 -8.11 -5.33 4.86
C SER A 42 -6.79 -6.08 4.79
N ASP A 43 -6.86 -7.39 4.63
CA ASP A 43 -5.63 -8.19 4.57
C ASP A 43 -4.80 -7.84 3.34
N ILE A 44 -5.47 -7.71 2.21
CA ILE A 44 -4.79 -7.37 0.98
C ILE A 44 -4.18 -5.98 1.07
N LEU A 45 -4.89 -5.06 1.68
CA LEU A 45 -4.40 -3.70 1.81
C LEU A 45 -3.13 -3.66 2.67
N VAL A 46 -3.14 -4.35 3.80
CA VAL A 46 -1.97 -4.36 4.66
C VAL A 46 -0.78 -5.00 3.93
N ASP A 47 -1.01 -6.10 3.22
CA ASP A 47 0.04 -6.74 2.45
C ASP A 47 0.59 -5.81 1.38
N GLY A 48 -0.31 -5.12 0.70
CA GLY A 48 0.09 -4.18 -0.34
C GLY A 48 0.91 -3.03 0.22
N ILE A 49 0.47 -2.48 1.33
CA ILE A 49 1.19 -1.38 1.97
C ILE A 49 2.56 -1.86 2.43
N ALA A 50 2.65 -3.09 2.93
CA ALA A 50 3.93 -3.64 3.34
C ALA A 50 4.89 -3.71 2.16
N LEU A 51 4.39 -4.14 1.01
CA LEU A 51 5.22 -4.23 -0.17
C LEU A 51 5.71 -2.86 -0.61
N VAL A 52 4.81 -1.87 -0.59
CA VAL A 52 5.19 -0.50 -0.94
C VAL A 52 6.24 0.03 0.00
N ALA A 53 6.05 -0.19 1.31
CA ALA A 53 7.00 0.31 2.29
C ALA A 53 8.38 -0.31 2.10
N LYS A 54 8.41 -1.60 1.79
CA LYS A 54 9.68 -2.25 1.52
C LYS A 54 10.35 -1.68 0.27
N ALA A 55 9.57 -1.45 -0.76
CA ALA A 55 10.10 -0.91 -1.99
C ALA A 55 10.70 0.47 -1.78
N GLN A 56 10.06 1.28 -0.94
CA GLN A 56 10.52 2.64 -0.68
C GLN A 56 11.59 2.69 0.41
N GLY A 57 11.75 1.62 1.16
CA GLY A 57 12.73 1.55 2.23
C GLY A 57 12.08 1.73 3.59
N MET A 58 12.11 0.68 4.40
CA MET A 58 11.40 0.69 5.68
C MET A 58 11.88 1.80 6.61
N THR A 59 13.18 2.04 6.65
CA THR A 59 13.70 3.09 7.51
C THR A 59 13.18 4.46 7.09
N ARG A 60 13.18 4.70 5.79
CA ARG A 60 12.70 5.97 5.26
C ARG A 60 11.22 6.17 5.53
N VAL A 61 10.44 5.10 5.32
CA VAL A 61 9.01 5.18 5.55
C VAL A 61 8.72 5.40 7.03
N ALA A 62 9.46 4.72 7.91
CA ALA A 62 9.28 4.91 9.34
C ALA A 62 9.54 6.36 9.74
N GLU A 63 10.61 6.94 9.21
CA GLU A 63 10.94 8.32 9.52
C GLU A 63 9.84 9.26 9.07
N ARG A 64 9.35 9.08 7.85
CA ARG A 64 8.30 9.93 7.33
C ARG A 64 6.98 9.73 8.06
N SER A 65 6.76 8.51 8.53
CA SER A 65 5.52 8.19 9.22
C SER A 65 5.51 8.64 10.68
N GLY A 66 6.68 8.94 11.21
CA GLY A 66 6.79 9.25 12.63
C GLY A 66 6.59 8.03 13.48
N ILE A 67 6.87 6.84 12.95
CA ILE A 67 6.68 5.58 13.62
C ILE A 67 8.02 4.90 13.75
N MET A 68 8.28 4.26 14.89
CA MET A 68 9.52 3.53 15.05
C MET A 68 9.56 2.37 14.07
N ARG A 69 10.73 2.12 13.54
CA ARG A 69 10.87 1.09 12.53
C ARG A 69 10.33 -0.26 12.98
N GLU A 70 10.60 -0.62 14.21
CA GLU A 70 10.12 -1.89 14.75
C GLU A 70 8.60 -1.93 14.81
N SER A 71 8.00 -0.81 15.17
CA SER A 71 6.54 -0.72 15.20
C SER A 71 5.96 -0.84 13.80
N LEU A 72 6.66 -0.26 12.84
CA LEU A 72 6.23 -0.34 11.46
C LEU A 72 6.24 -1.79 10.98
N TYR A 73 7.34 -2.50 11.25
CA TYR A 73 7.41 -3.90 10.87
C TYR A 73 6.30 -4.71 11.51
N ARG A 74 6.04 -4.46 12.78
CA ARG A 74 5.02 -5.21 13.49
C ARG A 74 3.63 -4.94 12.93
N ALA A 75 3.36 -3.69 12.58
CA ALA A 75 2.05 -3.32 12.05
C ALA A 75 1.80 -3.92 10.68
N LEU A 76 2.85 -4.06 9.88
CA LEU A 76 2.71 -4.50 8.51
C LEU A 76 3.04 -5.96 8.26
N LYS A 77 3.30 -6.70 9.32
CA LYS A 77 3.59 -8.11 9.11
C LYS A 77 2.31 -8.84 8.73
N LYS A 78 2.48 -10.04 8.20
CA LYS A 78 1.34 -10.83 7.82
C LYS A 78 0.36 -10.94 8.96
N ARG A 79 -0.90 -10.70 8.69
CA ARG A 79 -1.94 -10.67 9.71
C ARG A 79 -1.74 -9.58 10.72
N GLY A 80 -0.95 -8.58 10.38
CA GLY A 80 -0.85 -7.41 11.20
C GLY A 80 -2.19 -6.69 11.21
N ASN A 81 -2.41 -5.96 12.28
CA ASN A 81 -3.67 -5.26 12.41
C ASN A 81 -3.39 -3.86 12.91
N PRO A 82 -2.87 -3.00 12.05
CA PRO A 82 -2.49 -1.67 12.49
C PRO A 82 -3.71 -0.88 12.95
N THR A 83 -3.52 -0.05 13.96
CA THR A 83 -4.58 0.85 14.36
C THR A 83 -4.79 1.85 13.23
N LEU A 84 -5.91 2.53 13.26
CA LEU A 84 -6.20 3.53 12.27
C LEU A 84 -5.15 4.63 12.28
N SER A 85 -4.71 5.00 13.47
CA SER A 85 -3.68 6.02 13.60
C SER A 85 -2.38 5.58 12.93
N THR A 86 -1.97 4.35 13.17
CA THR A 86 -0.75 3.83 12.54
C THR A 86 -0.92 3.74 11.04
N LEU A 87 -2.07 3.26 10.60
CA LEU A 87 -2.33 3.15 9.17
C LEU A 87 -2.24 4.51 8.50
N HIS A 88 -2.88 5.51 9.11
CA HIS A 88 -2.86 6.86 8.56
C HIS A 88 -1.41 7.36 8.44
N GLY A 89 -0.62 7.15 9.47
CA GLY A 89 0.77 7.59 9.45
C GLY A 89 1.58 6.90 8.38
N VAL A 90 1.37 5.59 8.21
CA VAL A 90 2.11 4.84 7.21
C VAL A 90 1.74 5.31 5.80
N LEU A 91 0.47 5.55 5.55
CA LEU A 91 0.04 6.03 4.24
C LEU A 91 0.73 7.35 3.92
N GLU A 92 0.78 8.26 4.90
CA GLU A 92 1.50 9.50 4.70
C GLU A 92 2.96 9.22 4.41
N GLY A 93 3.53 8.27 5.12
CA GLY A 93 4.94 7.93 4.94
C GLY A 93 5.28 7.37 3.59
N ILE A 94 4.33 6.72 2.93
CA ILE A 94 4.58 6.19 1.59
C ILE A 94 4.10 7.14 0.50
N GLY A 95 3.63 8.33 0.90
CA GLY A 95 3.37 9.38 -0.08
C GLY A 95 1.93 9.52 -0.53
N ILE A 96 0.99 8.92 0.17
CA ILE A 96 -0.41 9.05 -0.22
C ILE A 96 -1.23 9.42 1.00
N GLU A 97 -2.47 9.77 0.77
CA GLU A 97 -3.31 10.17 1.89
C GLU A 97 -4.66 9.51 1.77
N MET A 98 -5.34 9.44 2.90
CA MET A 98 -6.64 8.81 2.99
C MET A 98 -7.72 9.83 2.65
N SER A 99 -8.70 9.41 1.89
CA SER A 99 -9.84 10.29 1.63
C SER A 99 -11.06 9.40 1.45
N PHE A 100 -12.22 10.06 1.36
CA PHE A 100 -13.47 9.33 1.29
C PHE A 100 -14.33 9.87 0.17
N ARG A 101 -15.14 9.00 -0.39
CA ARG A 101 -16.11 9.46 -1.37
C ARG A 101 -17.35 8.60 -1.24
N VAL A 102 -18.44 9.12 -1.76
CA VAL A 102 -19.70 8.43 -1.66
C VAL A 102 -19.66 7.16 -2.47
N LYS A 103 -20.20 6.10 -1.91
CA LYS A 103 -20.24 4.82 -2.57
C LYS A 103 -21.18 4.87 -3.74
N LYS A 104 -20.80 4.24 -4.85
CA LYS A 104 -21.67 4.17 -5.97
C LYS A 104 -22.87 3.35 -5.63
N ARG A 105 -24.04 3.81 -6.08
CA ARG A 105 -25.21 3.07 -5.81
C ARG A 105 -25.32 1.91 -6.73
N ALA A 106 -25.77 0.78 -6.18
CA ALA A 106 -26.04 -0.36 -7.03
C ALA A 106 -27.33 -0.11 -7.75
N ARG A 107 -27.50 -0.71 -8.92
CA ARG A 107 -28.72 -0.52 -9.60
C ARG A 107 -29.34 -1.78 -9.93
#